data_a5e1237a872d20ac04619503e50b0aaf
#
_entry.id   a5e1237a872d20ac04619503e50b0aaf
#
_cell.length_a   1.000
_cell.length_b   1.000
_cell.length_c   1.000
_cell.angle_alpha   90.00
_cell.angle_beta   90.00
_cell.angle_gamma   90.00
#
_symmetry.space_group_name_H-M   'P 1'
#
loop_
_entity.id
_entity.type
_entity.pdbx_description
1 polymer ?
#
loop_
_entity_poly.entity_id
_entity_poly.type
_entity_poly.pdbx_seq_one_letter_code
_entity_poly.pdbx_strand_id
1 'polypeptide(L)'
;MYDWVIIVVACFFWLGMVFYKIGNRYNGADWGSRSINLIDGFLRWFFIRWHRLKAKPVILPEGAALVVGNHISGMDPLLMIACCNRPVRFIIAREEYDRWWLRWLFDRAGCIPVDRTGKPHIAYREALKALEQGDVVGIFPSGRIVRPNETTKPIKAGATRLAFQAEAPVYPLYLDGVKAPGSVFLCLVLRGKVTVQQQQVLQPNLLDKKQMTEAIFNSIYK
;
A
#
# COMPACT_ATOMS: atom_id res chain seq x y z
N MET A 1 18.13 7.04 -44.39
CA MET A 1 16.87 6.28 -44.20
C MET A 1 16.75 5.62 -42.82
N TYR A 2 17.85 5.44 -42.06
CA TYR A 2 17.82 4.77 -40.73
C TYR A 2 18.04 5.71 -39.55
N ASP A 3 18.18 7.01 -39.77
CA ASP A 3 18.52 7.99 -38.73
C ASP A 3 17.45 8.07 -37.62
N TRP A 4 16.18 7.95 -38.01
CA TRP A 4 15.06 7.93 -37.05
C TRP A 4 15.06 6.68 -36.14
N VAL A 5 15.52 5.52 -36.65
CA VAL A 5 15.63 4.27 -35.85
C VAL A 5 16.69 4.45 -34.78
N ILE A 6 17.83 5.04 -35.13
CA ILE A 6 18.91 5.32 -34.18
C ILE A 6 18.44 6.27 -33.11
N ILE A 7 17.70 7.33 -33.47
CA ILE A 7 17.13 8.28 -32.51
C ILE A 7 16.15 7.59 -31.56
N VAL A 8 15.25 6.76 -32.10
CA VAL A 8 14.27 6.02 -31.28
C VAL A 8 14.99 5.08 -30.32
N VAL A 9 15.95 4.29 -30.75
CA VAL A 9 16.74 3.38 -29.92
C VAL A 9 17.50 4.16 -28.84
N ALA A 10 18.13 5.28 -29.20
CA ALA A 10 18.83 6.15 -28.24
C ALA A 10 17.88 6.73 -27.19
N CYS A 11 16.67 7.14 -27.59
CA CYS A 11 15.64 7.63 -26.67
C CYS A 11 15.17 6.52 -25.67
N PHE A 12 14.92 5.30 -26.16
CA PHE A 12 14.56 4.18 -25.27
C PHE A 12 15.68 3.83 -24.29
N PHE A 13 16.95 3.82 -24.79
CA PHE A 13 18.09 3.59 -23.92
C PHE A 13 18.23 4.68 -22.85
N TRP A 14 18.10 5.94 -23.25
CA TRP A 14 18.15 7.07 -22.34
C TRP A 14 17.01 7.01 -21.29
N LEU A 15 15.78 6.73 -21.70
CA LEU A 15 14.63 6.56 -20.80
C LEU A 15 14.87 5.41 -19.82
N GLY A 16 15.38 4.27 -20.29
CA GLY A 16 15.74 3.14 -19.44
C GLY A 16 16.82 3.50 -18.41
N MET A 17 17.82 4.28 -18.81
CA MET A 17 18.88 4.76 -17.93
C MET A 17 18.35 5.75 -16.87
N VAL A 18 17.44 6.64 -17.27
CA VAL A 18 16.77 7.58 -16.35
C VAL A 18 15.91 6.80 -15.34
N PHE A 19 15.09 5.85 -15.81
CA PHE A 19 14.28 4.99 -14.94
C PHE A 19 15.16 4.22 -13.94
N TYR A 20 16.26 3.64 -14.41
CA TYR A 20 17.21 2.91 -13.57
C TYR A 20 17.84 3.81 -12.49
N LYS A 21 18.31 5.02 -12.86
CA LYS A 21 18.91 5.97 -11.91
C LYS A 21 17.89 6.44 -10.88
N ILE A 22 16.67 6.77 -11.30
CA ILE A 22 15.59 7.19 -10.41
C ILE A 22 15.20 6.05 -9.48
N GLY A 23 14.95 4.85 -10.03
CA GLY A 23 14.58 3.67 -9.26
C GLY A 23 15.57 3.36 -8.15
N ASN A 24 16.87 3.29 -8.46
CA ASN A 24 17.90 3.04 -7.45
C ASN A 24 18.01 4.16 -6.41
N ARG A 25 17.87 5.43 -6.82
CA ARG A 25 18.03 6.57 -5.91
C ARG A 25 16.92 6.67 -4.87
N TYR A 26 15.70 6.32 -5.27
CA TYR A 26 14.51 6.49 -4.44
C TYR A 26 13.97 5.20 -3.84
N ASN A 27 14.58 4.04 -4.15
CA ASN A 27 14.20 2.78 -3.52
C ASN A 27 14.30 2.88 -1.99
N GLY A 28 13.26 2.46 -1.29
CA GLY A 28 13.19 2.56 0.17
C GLY A 28 12.88 1.24 0.87
N ALA A 29 12.62 0.16 0.10
CA ALA A 29 12.34 -1.17 0.64
C ALA A 29 12.98 -2.24 -0.25
N ASP A 30 13.52 -3.29 0.34
CA ASP A 30 14.03 -4.43 -0.41
C ASP A 30 12.94 -5.49 -0.63
N TRP A 31 12.48 -5.59 -1.88
CA TRP A 31 11.47 -6.55 -2.31
C TRP A 31 12.04 -7.91 -2.72
N GLY A 32 13.33 -8.16 -2.49
CA GLY A 32 14.02 -9.37 -2.93
C GLY A 32 14.17 -9.49 -4.46
N SER A 33 13.82 -8.45 -5.21
CA SER A 33 13.89 -8.43 -6.68
C SER A 33 14.33 -7.06 -7.17
N ARG A 34 15.41 -7.02 -7.98
CA ARG A 34 15.93 -5.78 -8.54
C ARG A 34 14.89 -5.00 -9.36
N SER A 35 14.07 -5.70 -10.14
CA SER A 35 13.02 -5.06 -10.94
C SER A 35 11.94 -4.41 -10.07
N ILE A 36 11.51 -5.09 -9.00
CA ILE A 36 10.53 -4.53 -8.09
C ILE A 36 11.12 -3.38 -7.27
N ASN A 37 12.38 -3.49 -6.85
CA ASN A 37 13.09 -2.39 -6.16
C ASN A 37 13.17 -1.13 -7.06
N LEU A 38 13.41 -1.30 -8.36
CA LEU A 38 13.39 -0.16 -9.30
C LEU A 38 12.00 0.46 -9.45
N ILE A 39 10.95 -0.38 -9.49
CA ILE A 39 9.56 0.07 -9.52
C ILE A 39 9.21 0.82 -8.23
N ASP A 40 9.58 0.27 -7.06
CA ASP A 40 9.38 0.93 -5.75
C ASP A 40 10.01 2.33 -5.76
N GLY A 41 11.27 2.44 -6.16
CA GLY A 41 11.96 3.73 -6.21
C GLY A 41 11.32 4.70 -7.19
N PHE A 42 10.90 4.23 -8.36
CA PHE A 42 10.19 5.08 -9.33
C PHE A 42 8.84 5.55 -8.81
N LEU A 43 8.06 4.69 -8.16
CA LEU A 43 6.79 5.05 -7.53
C LEU A 43 6.98 6.10 -6.43
N ARG A 44 7.98 5.94 -5.56
CA ARG A 44 8.31 6.93 -4.51
C ARG A 44 8.66 8.28 -5.13
N TRP A 45 9.54 8.30 -6.12
CA TRP A 45 9.87 9.51 -6.87
C TRP A 45 8.63 10.15 -7.49
N PHE A 46 7.76 9.35 -8.13
CA PHE A 46 6.52 9.82 -8.75
C PHE A 46 5.60 10.50 -7.73
N PHE A 47 5.37 9.87 -6.59
CA PHE A 47 4.53 10.46 -5.55
C PHE A 47 5.14 11.72 -4.95
N ILE A 48 6.44 11.75 -4.71
CA ILE A 48 7.13 12.94 -4.19
C ILE A 48 7.04 14.10 -5.19
N ARG A 49 7.26 13.83 -6.48
CA ARG A 49 7.35 14.90 -7.51
C ARG A 49 6.01 15.30 -8.09
N TRP A 50 5.16 14.32 -8.41
CA TRP A 50 3.87 14.57 -9.04
C TRP A 50 2.78 14.88 -8.01
N HIS A 51 2.61 14.03 -7.02
CA HIS A 51 1.59 14.21 -5.98
C HIS A 51 2.06 15.05 -4.79
N ARG A 52 3.30 15.55 -4.81
CA ARG A 52 3.88 16.36 -3.73
C ARG A 52 3.68 15.69 -2.37
N LEU A 53 3.92 14.38 -2.34
CA LEU A 53 3.75 13.57 -1.14
C LEU A 53 4.55 14.16 0.02
N LYS A 54 3.87 14.44 1.12
CA LYS A 54 4.44 14.83 2.40
C LYS A 54 4.18 13.72 3.40
N ALA A 55 5.22 13.01 3.76
CA ALA A 55 5.17 11.94 4.76
C ALA A 55 6.50 11.87 5.50
N LYS A 56 6.44 11.47 6.78
CA LYS A 56 7.64 10.97 7.47
C LYS A 56 7.80 9.49 7.12
N PRO A 57 9.04 8.99 6.97
CA PRO A 57 9.26 7.56 6.79
C PRO A 57 8.65 6.75 7.93
N VAL A 58 7.88 5.73 7.59
CA VAL A 58 7.32 4.75 8.53
C VAL A 58 8.35 3.65 8.72
N ILE A 59 9.00 3.66 9.88
CA ILE A 59 10.01 2.67 10.21
C ILE A 59 9.33 1.48 10.87
N LEU A 60 9.26 0.40 10.14
CA LEU A 60 8.73 -0.87 10.60
C LEU A 60 9.88 -1.73 11.11
N PRO A 61 9.81 -2.27 12.35
CA PRO A 61 10.84 -3.14 12.89
C PRO A 61 10.87 -4.48 12.13
N GLU A 62 11.86 -5.30 12.42
CA GLU A 62 11.85 -6.69 11.97
C GLU A 62 10.72 -7.47 12.64
N GLY A 63 10.26 -8.53 11.97
CA GLY A 63 9.13 -9.34 12.41
C GLY A 63 7.78 -8.83 11.90
N ALA A 64 6.70 -9.40 12.44
CA ALA A 64 5.34 -9.10 12.04
C ALA A 64 4.96 -7.63 12.24
N ALA A 65 4.30 -7.03 11.27
CA ALA A 65 3.70 -5.72 11.42
C ALA A 65 2.42 -5.60 10.57
N LEU A 66 1.40 -4.95 11.09
CA LEU A 66 0.17 -4.69 10.37
C LEU A 66 0.05 -3.20 10.06
N VAL A 67 0.03 -2.82 8.80
CA VAL A 67 -0.15 -1.43 8.37
C VAL A 67 -1.62 -1.24 7.96
N VAL A 68 -2.30 -0.30 8.60
CA VAL A 68 -3.72 -0.01 8.34
C VAL A 68 -3.90 1.43 7.90
N GLY A 69 -4.88 1.69 7.01
CA GLY A 69 -5.15 3.05 6.54
C GLY A 69 -6.60 3.27 6.18
N ASN A 70 -7.00 4.53 6.06
CA ASN A 70 -8.24 4.89 5.39
C ASN A 70 -8.12 4.63 3.89
N HIS A 71 -9.21 4.22 3.26
CA HIS A 71 -9.23 3.87 1.84
C HIS A 71 -10.14 4.81 1.06
N ILE A 72 -9.53 5.81 0.42
CA ILE A 72 -10.24 6.88 -0.29
C ILE A 72 -10.03 6.85 -1.81
N SER A 73 -9.03 6.06 -2.28
CA SER A 73 -8.69 5.97 -3.70
C SER A 73 -7.95 4.69 -4.06
N GLY A 74 -7.84 4.41 -5.36
CA GLY A 74 -7.05 3.26 -5.84
C GLY A 74 -5.55 3.42 -5.65
N MET A 75 -5.02 4.61 -5.39
CA MET A 75 -3.59 4.81 -5.18
C MET A 75 -3.13 4.68 -3.71
N ASP A 76 -4.05 4.54 -2.76
CA ASP A 76 -3.72 4.49 -1.33
C ASP A 76 -2.72 3.39 -0.97
N PRO A 77 -2.84 2.14 -1.48
CA PRO A 77 -1.83 1.11 -1.21
C PRO A 77 -0.43 1.54 -1.63
N LEU A 78 -0.32 2.18 -2.80
CA LEU A 78 0.96 2.63 -3.33
C LEU A 78 1.55 3.79 -2.51
N LEU A 79 0.70 4.68 -1.99
CA LEU A 79 1.11 5.75 -1.08
C LEU A 79 1.64 5.19 0.24
N MET A 80 0.96 4.17 0.80
CA MET A 80 1.42 3.51 2.03
C MET A 80 2.75 2.79 1.80
N ILE A 81 2.91 2.05 0.69
CA ILE A 81 4.19 1.44 0.28
C ILE A 81 5.28 2.51 0.19
N ALA A 82 4.99 3.64 -0.46
CA ALA A 82 5.96 4.71 -0.64
C ALA A 82 6.46 5.33 0.69
N CYS A 83 5.74 5.15 1.78
CA CYS A 83 6.12 5.66 3.10
C CYS A 83 6.87 4.63 3.96
N CYS A 84 6.72 3.32 3.70
CA CYS A 84 7.28 2.26 4.54
C CYS A 84 8.70 1.88 4.11
N ASN A 85 9.54 1.48 5.07
CA ASN A 85 10.92 1.01 4.84
C ASN A 85 11.01 -0.50 4.54
N ARG A 86 9.89 -1.21 4.56
CA ARG A 86 9.78 -2.65 4.27
C ARG A 86 8.69 -2.92 3.26
N PRO A 87 8.77 -4.02 2.46
CA PRO A 87 7.69 -4.48 1.61
C PRO A 87 6.38 -4.65 2.37
N VAL A 88 5.28 -4.19 1.81
CA VAL A 88 3.95 -4.32 2.40
C VAL A 88 3.07 -5.18 1.49
N ARG A 89 2.64 -6.34 1.97
CA ARG A 89 1.79 -7.29 1.26
C ARG A 89 0.32 -6.93 1.47
N PHE A 90 -0.28 -6.28 0.48
CA PHE A 90 -1.68 -5.84 0.59
C PHE A 90 -2.68 -6.97 0.33
N ILE A 91 -3.77 -6.96 1.10
CA ILE A 91 -4.97 -7.75 0.80
C ILE A 91 -5.74 -7.02 -0.30
N ILE A 92 -5.85 -7.63 -1.48
CA ILE A 92 -6.43 -7.02 -2.68
C ILE A 92 -7.66 -7.82 -3.12
N ALA A 93 -8.72 -7.13 -3.54
CA ALA A 93 -9.90 -7.79 -4.12
C ALA A 93 -9.50 -8.66 -5.32
N ARG A 94 -10.06 -9.87 -5.40
CA ARG A 94 -9.72 -10.83 -6.46
C ARG A 94 -9.95 -10.25 -7.86
N GLU A 95 -10.99 -9.44 -8.03
CA GLU A 95 -11.31 -8.80 -9.31
C GLU A 95 -10.20 -7.85 -9.78
N GLU A 96 -9.51 -7.20 -8.85
CA GLU A 96 -8.36 -6.35 -9.15
C GLU A 96 -7.08 -7.16 -9.32
N TYR A 97 -6.90 -8.20 -8.51
CA TYR A 97 -5.73 -9.07 -8.55
C TYR A 97 -5.62 -9.83 -9.87
N ASP A 98 -6.73 -10.32 -10.41
CA ASP A 98 -6.79 -11.12 -11.64
C ASP A 98 -6.73 -10.26 -12.93
N ARG A 99 -6.51 -8.94 -12.82
CA ARG A 99 -6.22 -8.10 -13.99
C ARG A 99 -4.91 -8.55 -14.64
N TRP A 100 -4.98 -9.10 -15.86
CA TRP A 100 -3.86 -9.74 -16.56
C TRP A 100 -2.57 -8.91 -16.61
N TRP A 101 -2.68 -7.58 -16.72
CA TRP A 101 -1.56 -6.64 -16.80
C TRP A 101 -0.97 -6.23 -15.44
N LEU A 102 -1.65 -6.50 -14.32
CA LEU A 102 -1.17 -6.23 -12.96
C LEU A 102 -0.80 -7.50 -12.20
N ARG A 103 -1.30 -8.65 -12.60
CA ARG A 103 -1.13 -9.91 -11.89
C ARG A 103 0.32 -10.22 -11.58
N TRP A 104 1.20 -10.10 -12.58
CA TRP A 104 2.64 -10.35 -12.40
C TRP A 104 3.27 -9.45 -11.33
N LEU A 105 2.79 -8.22 -11.19
CA LEU A 105 3.26 -7.28 -10.17
C LEU A 105 2.74 -7.67 -8.79
N PHE A 106 1.46 -8.01 -8.68
CA PHE A 106 0.85 -8.44 -7.43
C PHE A 106 1.44 -9.77 -6.92
N ASP A 107 1.69 -10.73 -7.81
CA ASP A 107 2.37 -11.98 -7.48
C ASP A 107 3.77 -11.70 -6.90
N ARG A 108 4.55 -10.83 -7.54
CA ARG A 108 5.91 -10.48 -7.08
C ARG A 108 5.94 -9.61 -5.83
N ALA A 109 4.93 -8.77 -5.63
CA ALA A 109 4.76 -7.98 -4.41
C ALA A 109 4.18 -8.82 -3.26
N GLY A 110 3.88 -10.10 -3.48
CA GLY A 110 3.31 -10.98 -2.48
C GLY A 110 1.93 -10.54 -2.00
N CYS A 111 1.16 -9.86 -2.85
CA CYS A 111 -0.20 -9.44 -2.51
C CYS A 111 -1.13 -10.64 -2.30
N ILE A 112 -2.12 -10.49 -1.44
CA ILE A 112 -3.03 -11.56 -1.00
C ILE A 112 -4.41 -11.32 -1.62
N PRO A 113 -4.86 -12.17 -2.57
CA PRO A 113 -6.17 -12.00 -3.18
C PRO A 113 -7.29 -12.39 -2.21
N VAL A 114 -8.31 -11.52 -2.07
CA VAL A 114 -9.50 -11.80 -1.27
C VAL A 114 -10.75 -11.92 -2.13
N ASP A 115 -11.42 -13.04 -2.04
CA ASP A 115 -12.77 -13.22 -2.54
C ASP A 115 -13.76 -12.72 -1.47
N ARG A 116 -14.40 -11.59 -1.75
CA ARG A 116 -15.28 -10.92 -0.79
C ARG A 116 -16.65 -11.58 -0.68
N THR A 117 -17.07 -12.31 -1.71
CA THR A 117 -18.39 -12.93 -1.83
C THR A 117 -18.37 -14.41 -1.49
N GLY A 118 -17.24 -15.07 -1.68
CA GLY A 118 -17.10 -16.51 -1.48
C GLY A 118 -16.38 -16.89 -0.17
N LYS A 119 -15.06 -16.98 -0.20
CA LYS A 119 -14.26 -17.53 0.90
C LYS A 119 -13.25 -16.54 1.47
N PRO A 120 -13.67 -15.44 2.14
CA PRO A 120 -12.75 -14.43 2.66
C PRO A 120 -11.79 -14.97 3.73
N HIS A 121 -12.13 -16.08 4.38
CA HIS A 121 -11.27 -16.75 5.36
C HIS A 121 -9.97 -17.33 4.78
N ILE A 122 -9.91 -17.56 3.46
CA ILE A 122 -8.67 -18.01 2.79
C ILE A 122 -7.66 -16.87 2.83
N ALA A 123 -8.04 -15.66 2.38
CA ALA A 123 -7.17 -14.50 2.42
C ALA A 123 -6.76 -14.14 3.87
N TYR A 124 -7.66 -14.32 4.83
CA TYR A 124 -7.34 -14.14 6.24
C TYR A 124 -6.23 -15.08 6.72
N ARG A 125 -6.31 -16.37 6.38
CA ARG A 125 -5.27 -17.36 6.73
C ARG A 125 -3.93 -17.07 6.05
N GLU A 126 -3.95 -16.66 4.78
CA GLU A 126 -2.73 -16.26 4.07
C GLU A 126 -2.09 -15.02 4.69
N ALA A 127 -2.89 -14.04 5.10
CA ALA A 127 -2.42 -12.85 5.79
C ALA A 127 -1.82 -13.19 7.16
N LEU A 128 -2.47 -14.08 7.93
CA LEU A 128 -1.96 -14.55 9.21
C LEU A 128 -0.61 -15.27 9.03
N LYS A 129 -0.54 -16.20 8.06
CA LYS A 129 0.70 -16.91 7.73
C LYS A 129 1.83 -15.95 7.35
N ALA A 130 1.54 -14.91 6.56
CA ALA A 130 2.53 -13.91 6.20
C ALA A 130 3.06 -13.16 7.45
N LEU A 131 2.17 -12.76 8.36
CA LEU A 131 2.57 -12.15 9.63
C LEU A 131 3.40 -13.10 10.49
N GLU A 132 3.03 -14.36 10.62
CA GLU A 132 3.78 -15.40 11.36
C GLU A 132 5.18 -15.63 10.76
N GLN A 133 5.37 -15.39 9.46
CA GLN A 133 6.68 -15.40 8.79
C GLN A 133 7.49 -14.13 8.99
N GLY A 134 6.94 -13.15 9.72
CA GLY A 134 7.60 -11.87 9.98
C GLY A 134 7.37 -10.83 8.88
N ASP A 135 6.45 -11.06 7.94
CA ASP A 135 6.14 -10.10 6.89
C ASP A 135 5.27 -8.94 7.39
N VAL A 136 5.23 -7.88 6.59
CA VAL A 136 4.31 -6.76 6.81
C VAL A 136 3.07 -6.94 5.95
N VAL A 137 1.90 -6.90 6.59
CA VAL A 137 0.61 -6.98 5.89
C VAL A 137 -0.08 -5.62 5.91
N GLY A 138 -0.54 -5.18 4.73
CA GLY A 138 -1.33 -3.97 4.55
C GLY A 138 -2.82 -4.28 4.41
N ILE A 139 -3.66 -3.59 5.17
CA ILE A 139 -5.11 -3.79 5.11
C ILE A 139 -5.86 -2.46 5.26
N PHE A 140 -6.92 -2.33 4.48
CA PHE A 140 -7.91 -1.26 4.66
C PHE A 140 -9.11 -1.82 5.42
N PRO A 141 -9.32 -1.43 6.69
CA PRO A 141 -10.39 -2.01 7.53
C PRO A 141 -11.81 -1.76 7.00
N SER A 142 -12.00 -0.74 6.16
CA SER A 142 -13.27 -0.51 5.45
C SER A 142 -13.63 -1.65 4.50
N GLY A 143 -12.63 -2.34 3.95
CA GLY A 143 -12.78 -3.38 2.92
C GLY A 143 -13.23 -2.86 1.55
N ARG A 144 -13.36 -1.55 1.38
CA ARG A 144 -13.72 -0.86 0.13
C ARG A 144 -13.24 0.58 0.15
N ILE A 145 -13.19 1.23 -0.99
CA ILE A 145 -13.00 2.67 -1.08
C ILE A 145 -14.22 3.37 -0.45
N VAL A 146 -13.96 4.29 0.48
CA VAL A 146 -14.95 5.11 1.18
C VAL A 146 -14.88 6.54 0.61
N ARG A 147 -15.99 7.02 0.07
CA ARG A 147 -16.06 8.38 -0.47
C ARG A 147 -16.08 9.41 0.66
N PRO A 148 -15.52 10.61 0.47
CA PRO A 148 -15.47 11.64 1.51
C PRO A 148 -16.84 12.03 2.08
N ASN A 149 -17.89 11.96 1.24
CA ASN A 149 -19.25 12.36 1.62
C ASN A 149 -20.06 11.23 2.29
N GLU A 150 -19.47 10.05 2.51
CA GLU A 150 -20.15 8.96 3.19
C GLU A 150 -20.20 9.25 4.70
N THR A 151 -21.42 9.25 5.25
CA THR A 151 -21.66 9.46 6.69
C THR A 151 -21.28 8.25 7.52
N THR A 152 -21.47 7.05 6.97
CA THR A 152 -21.11 5.80 7.65
C THR A 152 -19.76 5.30 7.18
N LYS A 153 -18.81 5.23 8.09
CA LYS A 153 -17.46 4.73 7.84
C LYS A 153 -17.34 3.30 8.37
N PRO A 154 -17.37 2.29 7.50
CA PRO A 154 -17.34 0.90 7.96
C PRO A 154 -15.94 0.54 8.48
N ILE A 155 -15.93 -0.28 9.54
CA ILE A 155 -14.73 -0.95 10.00
C ILE A 155 -15.01 -2.44 10.22
N LYS A 156 -14.17 -3.28 9.62
CA LYS A 156 -14.25 -4.73 9.76
C LYS A 156 -13.24 -5.21 10.79
N ALA A 157 -13.63 -6.16 11.63
CA ALA A 157 -12.78 -6.72 12.67
C ALA A 157 -11.56 -7.52 12.18
N GLY A 158 -11.35 -7.64 10.85
CA GLY A 158 -10.26 -8.42 10.26
C GLY A 158 -8.88 -7.94 10.70
N ALA A 159 -8.65 -6.62 10.69
CA ALA A 159 -7.39 -6.03 11.13
C ALA A 159 -7.11 -6.31 12.61
N THR A 160 -8.10 -6.09 13.47
CA THR A 160 -8.00 -6.37 14.91
C THR A 160 -7.70 -7.86 15.17
N ARG A 161 -8.41 -8.77 14.49
CA ARG A 161 -8.19 -10.21 14.65
C ARG A 161 -6.80 -10.63 14.23
N LEU A 162 -6.29 -10.12 13.09
CA LEU A 162 -4.93 -10.40 12.63
C LEU A 162 -3.88 -9.90 13.63
N ALA A 163 -4.03 -8.66 14.12
CA ALA A 163 -3.12 -8.09 15.12
C ALA A 163 -3.01 -8.97 16.37
N PHE A 164 -4.15 -9.45 16.90
CA PHE A 164 -4.16 -10.29 18.09
C PHE A 164 -3.64 -11.71 17.85
N GLN A 165 -3.96 -12.34 16.72
CA GLN A 165 -3.52 -13.72 16.45
C GLN A 165 -2.03 -13.81 16.10
N ALA A 166 -1.50 -12.80 15.42
CA ALA A 166 -0.09 -12.74 15.06
C ALA A 166 0.76 -11.96 16.09
N GLU A 167 0.16 -11.46 17.16
CA GLU A 167 0.78 -10.55 18.13
C GLU A 167 1.50 -9.37 17.44
N ALA A 168 0.97 -8.94 16.29
CA ALA A 168 1.58 -7.96 15.43
C ALA A 168 1.18 -6.53 15.83
N PRO A 169 2.14 -5.61 16.04
CA PRO A 169 1.84 -4.20 16.23
C PRO A 169 1.15 -3.61 15.01
N VAL A 170 0.19 -2.71 15.25
CA VAL A 170 -0.57 -2.03 14.20
C VAL A 170 -0.01 -0.62 14.00
N TYR A 171 0.28 -0.27 12.76
CA TYR A 171 0.77 1.03 12.31
C TYR A 171 -0.34 1.74 11.51
N PRO A 172 -1.17 2.57 12.16
CA PRO A 172 -2.22 3.29 11.45
C PRO A 172 -1.63 4.45 10.66
N LEU A 173 -2.05 4.58 9.41
CA LEU A 173 -1.68 5.67 8.50
C LEU A 173 -2.95 6.42 8.07
N TYR A 174 -2.95 7.72 8.25
CA TYR A 174 -4.00 8.61 7.78
C TYR A 174 -3.57 9.27 6.47
N LEU A 175 -4.34 9.05 5.41
CA LEU A 175 -4.11 9.58 4.07
C LEU A 175 -5.09 10.71 3.79
N ASP A 176 -4.58 11.81 3.22
CA ASP A 176 -5.38 12.96 2.84
C ASP A 176 -4.80 13.67 1.61
N GLY A 177 -5.59 14.58 1.01
CA GLY A 177 -5.16 15.44 -0.12
C GLY A 177 -5.13 14.75 -1.48
N VAL A 178 -5.68 13.54 -1.59
CA VAL A 178 -5.85 12.83 -2.87
C VAL A 178 -6.87 13.55 -3.73
N LYS A 179 -6.53 13.81 -5.00
CA LYS A 179 -7.48 14.32 -6.00
C LYS A 179 -8.32 13.18 -6.58
N ALA A 180 -9.58 13.46 -6.91
CA ALA A 180 -10.57 12.48 -7.37
C ALA A 180 -10.74 11.30 -6.39
N PRO A 181 -11.07 11.53 -5.11
CA PRO A 181 -11.38 10.46 -4.17
C PRO A 181 -12.55 9.63 -4.69
N GLY A 182 -12.54 8.32 -4.38
CA GLY A 182 -13.49 7.36 -4.95
C GLY A 182 -13.07 6.76 -6.30
N SER A 183 -12.07 7.34 -6.97
CA SER A 183 -11.55 6.86 -8.25
C SER A 183 -10.44 5.82 -8.05
N VAL A 184 -10.37 4.82 -8.95
CA VAL A 184 -9.29 3.83 -8.99
C VAL A 184 -8.07 4.35 -9.75
N PHE A 185 -8.27 4.99 -10.91
CA PHE A 185 -7.19 5.40 -11.82
C PHE A 185 -7.01 6.92 -11.95
N LEU A 186 -8.10 7.68 -11.93
CA LEU A 186 -8.05 9.13 -12.14
C LEU A 186 -7.22 9.84 -11.05
N CYS A 187 -7.21 9.28 -9.84
CA CYS A 187 -6.39 9.76 -8.73
C CYS A 187 -4.88 9.71 -9.03
N LEU A 188 -4.40 8.79 -9.89
CA LEU A 188 -2.99 8.70 -10.28
C LEU A 188 -2.59 9.81 -11.26
N VAL A 189 -3.52 10.24 -12.11
CA VAL A 189 -3.25 11.25 -13.16
C VAL A 189 -3.38 12.67 -12.61
N LEU A 190 -4.36 12.91 -11.77
CA LEU A 190 -4.63 14.24 -11.23
C LEU A 190 -3.64 14.61 -10.12
N ARG A 191 -2.84 15.63 -10.39
CA ARG A 191 -1.82 16.13 -9.48
C ARG A 191 -2.43 16.61 -8.14
N GLY A 192 -2.03 15.97 -7.03
CA GLY A 192 -2.48 16.30 -5.67
C GLY A 192 -1.44 17.03 -4.82
N LYS A 193 -1.80 17.23 -3.56
CA LYS A 193 -0.90 17.53 -2.44
C LYS A 193 -1.20 16.53 -1.34
N VAL A 194 -0.66 15.32 -1.53
CA VAL A 194 -1.00 14.18 -0.66
C VAL A 194 -0.19 14.25 0.62
N THR A 195 -0.85 13.94 1.73
CA THR A 195 -0.19 13.75 3.03
C THR A 195 -0.47 12.34 3.53
N VAL A 196 0.56 11.71 4.10
CA VAL A 196 0.42 10.46 4.84
C VAL A 196 1.01 10.68 6.22
N GLN A 197 0.20 10.45 7.24
CA GLN A 197 0.55 10.68 8.63
C GLN A 197 0.46 9.37 9.39
N GLN A 198 1.58 8.89 9.90
CA GLN A 198 1.57 7.80 10.87
C GLN A 198 0.96 8.29 12.17
N GLN A 199 0.00 7.53 12.67
CA GLN A 199 -0.61 7.75 13.98
C GLN A 199 0.12 6.92 15.05
N GLN A 200 -0.36 6.96 16.28
CA GLN A 200 0.20 6.17 17.38
C GLN A 200 0.17 4.67 17.03
N VAL A 201 1.29 4.00 17.23
CA VAL A 201 1.39 2.55 17.07
C VAL A 201 0.57 1.87 18.16
N LEU A 202 -0.27 0.91 17.76
CA LEU A 202 -1.15 0.18 18.66
C LEU A 202 -0.57 -1.22 18.91
N GLN A 203 -0.43 -1.57 20.19
CA GLN A 203 0.13 -2.85 20.61
C GLN A 203 -0.99 -3.77 21.09
N PRO A 204 -1.10 -5.01 20.56
CA PRO A 204 -2.18 -5.93 20.94
C PRO A 204 -2.10 -6.41 22.40
N ASN A 205 -0.94 -6.37 23.02
CA ASN A 205 -0.76 -6.71 24.43
C ASN A 205 -1.17 -5.61 25.42
N LEU A 206 -1.42 -4.38 24.93
CA LEU A 206 -1.81 -3.22 25.76
C LEU A 206 -3.29 -2.86 25.66
N LEU A 207 -4.03 -3.46 24.74
CA LEU A 207 -5.42 -3.13 24.45
C LEU A 207 -6.26 -4.41 24.37
N ASP A 208 -7.54 -4.33 24.70
CA ASP A 208 -8.48 -5.38 24.33
C ASP A 208 -8.95 -5.23 22.87
N LYS A 209 -9.69 -6.24 22.36
CA LYS A 209 -10.13 -6.24 20.94
C LYS A 209 -11.07 -5.08 20.60
N LYS A 210 -11.90 -4.64 21.56
CA LYS A 210 -12.82 -3.52 21.36
C LYS A 210 -12.05 -2.21 21.31
N GLN A 211 -11.19 -1.99 22.31
CA GLN A 211 -10.30 -0.82 22.38
C GLN A 211 -9.41 -0.72 21.14
N MET A 212 -8.83 -1.84 20.67
CA MET A 212 -8.01 -1.87 19.43
C MET A 212 -8.84 -1.46 18.21
N THR A 213 -10.07 -1.96 18.09
CA THR A 213 -10.93 -1.62 16.94
C THR A 213 -11.31 -0.14 16.96
N GLU A 214 -11.65 0.40 18.13
CA GLU A 214 -11.93 1.83 18.31
C GLU A 214 -10.69 2.71 18.04
N ALA A 215 -9.53 2.30 18.52
CA ALA A 215 -8.28 3.01 18.31
C ALA A 215 -7.88 3.03 16.81
N ILE A 216 -8.04 1.90 16.10
CA ILE A 216 -7.85 1.86 14.65
C ILE A 216 -8.82 2.83 13.97
N PHE A 217 -10.12 2.78 14.31
CA PHE A 217 -11.13 3.67 13.74
C PHE A 217 -10.76 5.14 13.93
N ASN A 218 -10.47 5.54 15.16
CA ASN A 218 -10.12 6.92 15.49
C ASN A 218 -8.82 7.39 14.82
N SER A 219 -7.91 6.47 14.53
CA SER A 219 -6.64 6.78 13.86
C SER A 219 -6.78 7.03 12.36
N ILE A 220 -7.71 6.33 11.69
CA ILE A 220 -7.86 6.40 10.23
C ILE A 220 -9.07 7.23 9.77
N TYR A 221 -9.96 7.62 10.67
CA TYR A 221 -11.10 8.48 10.38
C TYR A 221 -11.10 9.68 11.32
N LYS A 222 -10.75 10.82 10.78
CA LYS A 222 -10.79 12.12 11.46
C LYS A 222 -12.05 12.88 11.10
#